data_20073619056b4e48ef7e0a4d75341ab5
#
_entry.id   20073619056b4e48ef7e0a4d75341ab5
#
_cell.length_a   1.000
_cell.length_b   1.000
_cell.length_c   1.000
_cell.angle_alpha   90.00
_cell.angle_beta   90.00
_cell.angle_gamma   90.00
#
_symmetry.space_group_name_H-M   'P 1'
#
loop_
_entity.id
_entity.type
_entity.pdbx_description
1 polymer ?
#
loop_
_entity_poly.entity_id
_entity_poly.type
_entity_poly.pdbx_seq_one_letter_code
_entity_poly.pdbx_strand_id
1 'polypeptide(L)'
;MDGQASRPGPMQTLIFLDLEATGLPFSQPKITELCMLAVHRRALESTPTSRGQPPPFPRVVDKLSLCVAPGKACSPGASEITGLTTADLAAHRRQRFDDNLAILLLAFLRRQPQPWCFVAHNGDRYDFPLLQAELAMLGVADALDGAFCVDSMAAMKALEQASSPAERGPRKSYSLGSIYTRLYGQAPTDSHMAEGDVLTLLSICQWKPQALLQWVDTHSRPFSTIKPMYELQLSQSARSATEPLAKTGNISPSRNKSAKVLPPIKVSGDTLEEGLLVPLGLLAFLTLAVATLYGLTRATPEQ
;
A
#
# COMPACT_ATOMS: atom_id res chain seq x y z
N MET A 1 -23.99 -26.56 -9.67
CA MET A 1 -24.06 -26.02 -8.30
C MET A 1 -23.01 -24.92 -8.24
N ASP A 2 -23.46 -23.70 -8.54
CA ASP A 2 -22.59 -22.53 -8.58
C ASP A 2 -22.23 -22.17 -7.15
N GLY A 3 -20.94 -22.43 -6.81
CA GLY A 3 -20.37 -22.03 -5.53
C GLY A 3 -20.31 -20.51 -5.45
N GLN A 4 -21.38 -19.89 -5.02
CA GLN A 4 -21.42 -18.48 -4.65
C GLN A 4 -20.48 -18.32 -3.46
N ALA A 5 -19.23 -17.88 -3.74
CA ALA A 5 -18.30 -17.53 -2.69
C ALA A 5 -19.03 -16.52 -1.77
N SER A 6 -19.25 -16.90 -0.53
CA SER A 6 -19.88 -16.03 0.46
C SER A 6 -19.09 -14.72 0.51
N ARG A 7 -19.80 -13.58 0.36
CA ARG A 7 -19.16 -12.26 0.51
C ARG A 7 -18.45 -12.22 1.86
N PRO A 8 -17.19 -11.75 1.91
CA PRO A 8 -16.53 -11.57 3.19
C PRO A 8 -17.36 -10.63 4.07
N GLY A 9 -17.23 -10.78 5.37
CA GLY A 9 -17.77 -9.82 6.33
C GLY A 9 -17.21 -8.41 6.08
N PRO A 10 -17.63 -7.40 6.87
CA PRO A 10 -17.16 -6.03 6.73
C PRO A 10 -15.64 -5.94 6.76
N MET A 11 -15.04 -5.15 5.85
CA MET A 11 -13.59 -4.92 5.82
C MET A 11 -13.12 -4.35 7.15
N GLN A 12 -12.12 -4.98 7.77
CA GLN A 12 -11.61 -4.57 9.09
C GLN A 12 -10.47 -3.56 9.00
N THR A 13 -9.63 -3.67 7.95
CA THR A 13 -8.54 -2.72 7.72
C THR A 13 -8.57 -2.23 6.28
N LEU A 14 -8.55 -0.92 6.10
CA LEU A 14 -8.34 -0.27 4.82
C LEU A 14 -6.86 0.06 4.68
N ILE A 15 -6.25 -0.39 3.58
CA ILE A 15 -4.85 -0.14 3.24
C ILE A 15 -4.85 0.92 2.13
N PHE A 16 -4.66 2.18 2.51
CA PHE A 16 -4.50 3.27 1.56
C PHE A 16 -3.15 3.11 0.87
N LEU A 17 -3.16 3.08 -0.44
CA LEU A 17 -2.00 2.77 -1.30
C LEU A 17 -1.83 3.85 -2.35
N ASP A 18 -0.60 4.26 -2.55
CA ASP A 18 -0.16 5.04 -3.70
C ASP A 18 1.24 4.63 -4.15
N LEU A 19 1.51 4.68 -5.45
CA LEU A 19 2.73 4.26 -6.10
C LEU A 19 3.24 5.32 -7.06
N GLU A 20 4.49 5.75 -6.87
CA GLU A 20 5.21 6.47 -7.91
C GLU A 20 6.01 5.52 -8.80
N ALA A 21 6.15 5.84 -10.06
CA ALA A 21 6.80 4.95 -11.01
C ALA A 21 7.59 5.66 -12.12
N THR A 22 8.37 4.89 -12.87
CA THR A 22 9.25 5.39 -13.93
C THR A 22 8.52 5.96 -15.14
N GLY A 23 7.19 5.86 -15.22
CA GLY A 23 6.42 6.38 -16.36
C GLY A 23 5.02 5.80 -16.49
N LEU A 24 4.43 5.90 -17.67
CA LEU A 24 3.05 5.55 -17.95
C LEU A 24 2.90 4.03 -18.31
N PRO A 25 1.68 3.46 -18.26
CA PRO A 25 1.44 2.02 -18.44
C PRO A 25 2.05 1.42 -19.71
N PHE A 26 1.99 2.12 -20.85
CA PHE A 26 2.52 1.65 -22.13
C PHE A 26 4.04 1.47 -22.13
N SER A 27 4.75 2.08 -21.18
CA SER A 27 6.20 1.97 -21.05
C SER A 27 6.65 0.82 -20.16
N GLN A 28 5.74 -0.01 -19.64
CA GLN A 28 6.02 -1.01 -18.62
C GLN A 28 6.78 -0.40 -17.42
N PRO A 29 6.14 0.54 -16.71
CA PRO A 29 6.79 1.28 -15.64
C PRO A 29 7.22 0.36 -14.50
N LYS A 30 8.18 0.83 -13.72
CA LYS A 30 8.67 0.18 -12.50
C LYS A 30 8.44 1.10 -11.32
N ILE A 31 8.08 0.54 -10.17
CA ILE A 31 7.85 1.30 -8.94
C ILE A 31 9.14 2.01 -8.53
N THR A 32 9.03 3.29 -8.20
CA THR A 32 10.10 4.15 -7.66
C THR A 32 9.85 4.55 -6.22
N GLU A 33 8.57 4.67 -5.83
CA GLU A 33 8.14 4.91 -4.47
C GLU A 33 6.85 4.15 -4.18
N LEU A 34 6.69 3.70 -2.95
CA LEU A 34 5.51 3.00 -2.48
C LEU A 34 5.14 3.50 -1.09
N CYS A 35 3.88 3.87 -0.89
CA CYS A 35 3.34 4.13 0.43
C CYS A 35 2.08 3.31 0.69
N MET A 36 2.06 2.64 1.84
CA MET A 36 0.89 1.97 2.40
C MET A 36 0.58 2.51 3.78
N LEU A 37 -0.65 2.93 4.01
CA LEU A 37 -1.14 3.37 5.31
C LEU A 37 -2.32 2.48 5.72
N ALA A 38 -2.12 1.67 6.74
CA ALA A 38 -3.15 0.77 7.27
C ALA A 38 -3.98 1.48 8.34
N VAL A 39 -5.28 1.60 8.11
CA VAL A 39 -6.24 2.25 9.00
C VAL A 39 -7.34 1.25 9.37
N HIS A 40 -7.48 0.98 10.66
CA HIS A 40 -8.54 0.10 11.13
C HIS A 40 -9.91 0.76 10.94
N ARG A 41 -10.92 -0.03 10.54
CA ARG A 41 -12.30 0.41 10.30
C ARG A 41 -12.84 1.35 11.40
N ARG A 42 -12.66 0.98 12.67
CA ARG A 42 -13.13 1.78 13.81
C ARG A 42 -12.56 3.19 13.84
N ALA A 43 -11.33 3.39 13.36
CA ALA A 43 -10.72 4.71 13.31
C ALA A 43 -11.41 5.61 12.29
N LEU A 44 -11.87 5.05 11.16
CA LEU A 44 -12.67 5.78 10.18
C LEU A 44 -14.10 6.03 10.69
N GLU A 45 -14.73 5.03 11.32
CA GLU A 45 -16.06 5.18 11.92
C GLU A 45 -16.10 6.30 12.98
N SER A 46 -15.00 6.49 13.70
CA SER A 46 -14.85 7.50 14.75
C SER A 46 -14.37 8.85 14.23
N THR A 47 -14.21 9.03 12.92
CA THR A 47 -13.79 10.31 12.35
C THR A 47 -14.81 11.41 12.64
N PRO A 48 -14.42 12.52 13.27
CA PRO A 48 -15.32 13.64 13.52
C PRO A 48 -15.76 14.27 12.20
N THR A 49 -17.04 14.59 12.09
CA THR A 49 -17.58 15.30 10.93
C THR A 49 -17.12 16.75 11.00
N SER A 50 -16.26 17.18 10.07
CA SER A 50 -15.87 18.57 9.91
C SER A 50 -16.38 19.10 8.56
N ARG A 51 -16.86 20.36 8.56
CA ARG A 51 -17.25 21.04 7.31
C ARG A 51 -16.12 21.99 6.88
N GLY A 52 -15.64 21.80 5.66
CA GLY A 52 -14.67 22.72 5.03
C GLY A 52 -13.22 22.63 5.55
N GLN A 53 -12.92 21.70 6.46
CA GLN A 53 -11.56 21.41 6.92
C GLN A 53 -11.33 19.91 6.87
N PRO A 54 -10.12 19.45 6.46
CA PRO A 54 -9.80 18.03 6.52
C PRO A 54 -9.87 17.54 7.98
N PRO A 55 -10.48 16.37 8.22
CA PRO A 55 -10.47 15.78 9.55
C PRO A 55 -9.04 15.45 10.00
N PRO A 56 -8.78 15.43 11.33
CA PRO A 56 -7.49 14.97 11.83
C PRO A 56 -7.26 13.51 11.46
N PHE A 57 -6.01 13.17 11.17
CA PHE A 57 -5.64 11.78 10.88
C PHE A 57 -5.82 10.89 12.11
N PRO A 58 -6.24 9.63 11.93
CA PRO A 58 -6.29 8.67 13.01
C PRO A 58 -4.93 8.52 13.69
N ARG A 59 -4.91 8.49 15.03
CA ARG A 59 -3.66 8.35 15.79
C ARG A 59 -3.06 6.96 15.72
N VAL A 60 -3.92 5.93 15.63
CA VAL A 60 -3.49 4.53 15.58
C VAL A 60 -3.52 4.04 14.14
N VAL A 61 -2.36 4.02 13.52
CA VAL A 61 -2.14 3.56 12.15
C VAL A 61 -0.78 2.86 12.06
N ASP A 62 -0.64 1.94 11.10
CA ASP A 62 0.67 1.45 10.65
C ASP A 62 0.97 2.05 9.28
N LYS A 63 2.23 2.43 9.05
CA LYS A 63 2.66 3.01 7.77
C LYS A 63 3.94 2.35 7.28
N LEU A 64 3.98 2.08 5.97
CA LEU A 64 5.16 1.62 5.24
C LEU A 64 5.36 2.55 4.05
N SER A 65 6.45 3.34 4.04
CA SER A 65 6.81 4.26 2.97
C SER A 65 8.24 3.99 2.54
N LEU A 66 8.47 3.69 1.26
CA LEU A 66 9.74 3.20 0.75
C LEU A 66 10.03 3.77 -0.64
N CYS A 67 11.27 4.24 -0.85
CA CYS A 67 11.83 4.43 -2.18
C CYS A 67 12.43 3.12 -2.69
N VAL A 68 12.18 2.82 -3.97
CA VAL A 68 12.55 1.57 -4.64
C VAL A 68 13.44 1.86 -5.84
N ALA A 69 14.55 1.15 -6.00
CA ALA A 69 15.37 1.24 -7.20
C ALA A 69 14.65 0.52 -8.36
N PRO A 70 14.23 1.22 -9.42
CA PRO A 70 13.39 0.62 -10.45
C PRO A 70 14.14 -0.33 -11.38
N GLY A 71 15.48 -0.23 -11.44
CA GLY A 71 16.29 -0.97 -12.42
C GLY A 71 16.04 -0.55 -13.87
N LYS A 72 15.33 0.55 -14.07
CA LYS A 72 14.95 1.16 -15.34
C LYS A 72 15.00 2.68 -15.18
N ALA A 73 15.35 3.40 -16.25
CA ALA A 73 15.37 4.86 -16.21
C ALA A 73 13.95 5.44 -16.03
N CYS A 74 13.84 6.44 -15.16
CA CYS A 74 12.65 7.27 -15.09
C CYS A 74 12.50 8.07 -16.39
N SER A 75 11.28 8.18 -16.89
CA SER A 75 11.00 9.10 -17.99
C SER A 75 11.15 10.55 -17.51
N PRO A 76 11.52 11.50 -18.39
CA PRO A 76 11.62 12.91 -18.01
C PRO A 76 10.35 13.44 -17.34
N GLY A 77 9.17 13.10 -17.90
CA GLY A 77 7.89 13.52 -17.33
C GLY A 77 7.59 12.90 -15.97
N ALA A 78 7.99 11.64 -15.73
CA ALA A 78 7.85 11.04 -14.42
C ALA A 78 8.75 11.75 -13.38
N SER A 79 10.02 12.01 -13.73
CA SER A 79 10.94 12.72 -12.84
C SER A 79 10.51 14.16 -12.55
N GLU A 80 9.93 14.85 -13.55
CA GLU A 80 9.40 16.21 -13.38
C GLU A 80 8.22 16.25 -12.40
N ILE A 81 7.33 15.24 -12.47
CA ILE A 81 6.14 15.17 -11.63
C ILE A 81 6.47 14.71 -10.21
N THR A 82 7.25 13.64 -10.08
CA THR A 82 7.50 12.98 -8.77
C THR A 82 8.71 13.56 -8.04
N GLY A 83 9.58 14.29 -8.73
CA GLY A 83 10.88 14.73 -8.19
C GLY A 83 11.90 13.61 -8.05
N LEU A 84 11.56 12.35 -8.35
CA LEU A 84 12.47 11.21 -8.24
C LEU A 84 13.23 10.99 -9.54
N THR A 85 14.54 10.84 -9.45
CA THR A 85 15.39 10.50 -10.60
C THR A 85 16.07 9.15 -10.41
N THR A 86 16.40 8.50 -11.53
CA THR A 86 17.19 7.26 -11.50
C THR A 86 18.55 7.49 -10.83
N ALA A 87 19.15 8.65 -11.02
CA ALA A 87 20.45 8.99 -10.43
C ALA A 87 20.35 9.11 -8.91
N ASP A 88 19.32 9.78 -8.38
CA ASP A 88 19.13 9.93 -6.94
C ASP A 88 18.87 8.59 -6.27
N LEU A 89 17.98 7.77 -6.83
CA LEU A 89 17.70 6.43 -6.30
C LEU A 89 18.95 5.54 -6.27
N ALA A 90 19.79 5.64 -7.30
CA ALA A 90 21.07 4.93 -7.36
C ALA A 90 22.08 5.48 -6.36
N ALA A 91 22.25 6.80 -6.26
CA ALA A 91 23.14 7.46 -5.32
C ALA A 91 22.83 7.11 -3.85
N HIS A 92 21.53 6.99 -3.53
CA HIS A 92 21.06 6.57 -2.21
C HIS A 92 21.00 5.05 -2.01
N ARG A 93 21.50 4.25 -2.96
CA ARG A 93 21.59 2.79 -2.89
C ARG A 93 20.25 2.13 -2.51
N ARG A 94 19.14 2.62 -3.07
CA ARG A 94 17.83 2.01 -2.81
C ARG A 94 17.81 0.57 -3.33
N GLN A 95 17.12 -0.31 -2.59
CA GLN A 95 16.91 -1.70 -3.00
C GLN A 95 15.86 -1.79 -4.09
N ARG A 96 15.91 -2.84 -4.91
CA ARG A 96 14.91 -3.11 -5.94
C ARG A 96 13.63 -3.66 -5.32
N PHE A 97 12.58 -3.72 -6.13
CA PHE A 97 11.41 -4.55 -5.81
C PHE A 97 11.84 -6.02 -5.98
N ASP A 98 12.20 -6.66 -4.88
CA ASP A 98 12.74 -8.01 -4.81
C ASP A 98 11.96 -8.90 -3.82
N ASP A 99 12.40 -10.16 -3.64
CA ASP A 99 11.78 -11.09 -2.70
C ASP A 99 11.72 -10.52 -1.26
N ASN A 100 12.74 -9.75 -0.83
CA ASN A 100 12.76 -9.16 0.51
C ASN A 100 11.68 -8.09 0.67
N LEU A 101 11.49 -7.25 -0.36
CA LEU A 101 10.42 -6.26 -0.33
C LEU A 101 9.05 -6.93 -0.35
N ALA A 102 8.85 -7.98 -1.16
CA ALA A 102 7.60 -8.75 -1.15
C ALA A 102 7.31 -9.36 0.24
N ILE A 103 8.34 -9.93 0.90
CA ILE A 103 8.22 -10.44 2.28
C ILE A 103 7.85 -9.31 3.24
N LEU A 104 8.46 -8.14 3.13
CA LEU A 104 8.17 -6.98 3.98
C LEU A 104 6.71 -6.51 3.82
N LEU A 105 6.21 -6.41 2.57
CA LEU A 105 4.82 -6.07 2.29
C LEU A 105 3.85 -7.06 2.93
N LEU A 106 4.12 -8.36 2.78
CA LEU A 106 3.29 -9.40 3.38
C LEU A 106 3.37 -9.38 4.91
N ALA A 107 4.53 -9.14 5.50
CA ALA A 107 4.69 -8.99 6.94
C ALA A 107 3.92 -7.78 7.47
N PHE A 108 3.96 -6.65 6.77
CA PHE A 108 3.17 -5.45 7.09
C PHE A 108 1.66 -5.74 7.07
N LEU A 109 1.16 -6.42 6.03
CA LEU A 109 -0.25 -6.77 5.91
C LEU A 109 -0.70 -7.75 6.98
N ARG A 110 0.10 -8.79 7.28
CA ARG A 110 -0.22 -9.81 8.29
C ARG A 110 -0.32 -9.25 9.71
N ARG A 111 0.22 -8.07 9.98
CA ARG A 111 0.02 -7.35 11.25
C ARG A 111 -1.40 -6.80 11.40
N GLN A 112 -2.12 -6.65 10.30
CA GLN A 112 -3.41 -5.96 10.27
C GLN A 112 -4.57 -6.94 10.47
N PRO A 113 -5.65 -6.55 11.20
CA PRO A 113 -6.87 -7.32 11.26
C PRO A 113 -7.50 -7.53 9.87
N GLN A 114 -7.88 -8.76 9.58
CA GLN A 114 -8.57 -9.14 8.33
C GLN A 114 -10.08 -9.00 8.44
N PRO A 115 -10.81 -8.89 7.31
CA PRO A 115 -10.30 -8.80 5.92
C PRO A 115 -9.69 -7.44 5.59
N TRP A 116 -8.67 -7.44 4.71
CA TRP A 116 -8.00 -6.23 4.23
C TRP A 116 -8.60 -5.75 2.92
N CYS A 117 -8.72 -4.43 2.75
CA CYS A 117 -9.09 -3.82 1.48
C CYS A 117 -8.10 -2.73 1.11
N PHE A 118 -7.40 -2.91 -0.01
CA PHE A 118 -6.61 -1.85 -0.62
C PHE A 118 -7.53 -0.76 -1.17
N VAL A 119 -7.17 0.48 -0.93
CA VAL A 119 -7.84 1.67 -1.43
C VAL A 119 -6.80 2.53 -2.14
N ALA A 120 -6.93 2.69 -3.45
CA ALA A 120 -6.05 3.58 -4.24
C ALA A 120 -6.89 4.51 -5.12
N HIS A 121 -6.33 5.64 -5.53
CA HIS A 121 -7.04 6.60 -6.37
C HIS A 121 -6.76 6.35 -7.84
N ASN A 122 -7.78 6.01 -8.64
CA ASN A 122 -7.62 5.48 -10.00
C ASN A 122 -6.80 4.16 -10.01
N GLY A 123 -6.83 3.44 -8.88
CA GLY A 123 -6.02 2.27 -8.60
C GLY A 123 -6.28 1.11 -9.53
N ASP A 124 -7.51 0.99 -10.04
CA ASP A 124 -7.88 -0.04 -11.02
C ASP A 124 -7.11 0.07 -12.34
N ARG A 125 -6.66 1.27 -12.68
CA ARG A 125 -5.94 1.54 -13.94
C ARG A 125 -4.43 1.61 -13.76
N TYR A 126 -3.95 1.83 -12.53
CA TYR A 126 -2.54 2.08 -12.32
C TYR A 126 -1.94 1.27 -11.16
N ASP A 127 -2.24 1.61 -9.91
CA ASP A 127 -1.55 1.06 -8.73
C ASP A 127 -1.70 -0.45 -8.61
N PHE A 128 -2.93 -0.95 -8.69
CA PHE A 128 -3.19 -2.38 -8.52
C PHE A 128 -2.56 -3.22 -9.64
N PRO A 129 -2.75 -2.89 -10.94
CA PRO A 129 -2.07 -3.60 -12.02
C PRO A 129 -0.54 -3.51 -11.96
N LEU A 130 0.03 -2.38 -11.52
CA LEU A 130 1.46 -2.22 -11.39
C LEU A 130 2.03 -3.06 -10.24
N LEU A 131 1.42 -3.01 -9.05
CA LEU A 131 1.81 -3.86 -7.92
C LEU A 131 1.71 -5.34 -8.29
N GLN A 132 0.63 -5.74 -8.97
CA GLN A 132 0.45 -7.12 -9.43
C GLN A 132 1.52 -7.53 -10.45
N ALA A 133 1.96 -6.61 -11.33
CA ALA A 133 3.04 -6.89 -12.28
C ALA A 133 4.38 -7.09 -11.57
N GLU A 134 4.72 -6.28 -10.57
CA GLU A 134 5.96 -6.46 -9.80
C GLU A 134 5.95 -7.78 -9.01
N LEU A 135 4.85 -8.16 -8.39
CA LEU A 135 4.71 -9.46 -7.70
C LEU A 135 4.79 -10.64 -8.69
N ALA A 136 4.16 -10.51 -9.85
CA ALA A 136 4.23 -11.54 -10.90
C ALA A 136 5.65 -11.73 -11.44
N MET A 137 6.43 -10.66 -11.54
CA MET A 137 7.86 -10.71 -11.93
C MET A 137 8.70 -11.54 -10.96
N LEU A 138 8.35 -11.55 -9.68
CA LEU A 138 8.99 -12.37 -8.64
C LEU A 138 8.44 -13.80 -8.57
N GLY A 139 7.38 -14.11 -9.35
CA GLY A 139 6.71 -15.41 -9.31
C GLY A 139 5.81 -15.61 -8.09
N VAL A 140 5.38 -14.52 -7.44
CA VAL A 140 4.51 -14.51 -6.25
C VAL A 140 3.23 -13.69 -6.50
N ALA A 141 2.65 -13.80 -7.70
CA ALA A 141 1.44 -13.10 -8.10
C ALA A 141 0.23 -13.38 -7.19
N ASP A 142 0.20 -14.54 -6.55
CA ASP A 142 -0.82 -15.01 -5.62
C ASP A 142 -0.63 -14.52 -4.16
N ALA A 143 0.44 -13.78 -3.91
CA ALA A 143 0.79 -13.35 -2.55
C ALA A 143 -0.31 -12.48 -1.88
N LEU A 144 -1.15 -11.81 -2.68
CA LEU A 144 -2.23 -10.95 -2.23
C LEU A 144 -3.64 -11.53 -2.47
N ASP A 145 -3.77 -12.82 -2.75
CA ASP A 145 -5.07 -13.45 -3.07
C ASP A 145 -6.10 -13.34 -1.93
N GLY A 146 -5.65 -13.23 -0.68
CA GLY A 146 -6.52 -13.02 0.47
C GLY A 146 -6.97 -11.58 0.69
N ALA A 147 -6.48 -10.62 -0.11
CA ALA A 147 -6.84 -9.21 0.00
C ALA A 147 -7.98 -8.83 -0.96
N PHE A 148 -8.63 -7.72 -0.64
CA PHE A 148 -9.62 -7.06 -1.48
C PHE A 148 -9.11 -5.71 -1.95
N CYS A 149 -9.75 -5.11 -2.95
CA CYS A 149 -9.40 -3.78 -3.43
C CYS A 149 -10.63 -3.00 -3.92
N VAL A 150 -10.52 -1.67 -3.83
CA VAL A 150 -11.49 -0.71 -4.38
C VAL A 150 -10.77 0.50 -4.94
N ASP A 151 -11.36 1.10 -5.99
CA ASP A 151 -10.91 2.37 -6.55
C ASP A 151 -11.67 3.53 -5.89
N SER A 152 -10.94 4.40 -5.18
CA SER A 152 -11.53 5.55 -4.48
C SER A 152 -12.16 6.57 -5.42
N MET A 153 -11.69 6.68 -6.67
CA MET A 153 -12.32 7.57 -7.67
C MET A 153 -13.77 7.14 -7.95
N ALA A 154 -14.02 5.84 -8.06
CA ALA A 154 -15.36 5.29 -8.24
C ALA A 154 -16.24 5.54 -7.00
N ALA A 155 -15.66 5.31 -5.79
CA ALA A 155 -16.34 5.58 -4.53
C ALA A 155 -16.74 7.06 -4.42
N MET A 156 -15.81 7.99 -4.65
CA MET A 156 -16.06 9.42 -4.53
C MET A 156 -17.11 9.91 -5.53
N LYS A 157 -17.11 9.39 -6.77
CA LYS A 157 -18.17 9.68 -7.74
C LYS A 157 -19.54 9.25 -7.23
N ALA A 158 -19.65 8.04 -6.69
CA ALA A 158 -20.90 7.52 -6.16
C ALA A 158 -21.40 8.33 -4.95
N LEU A 159 -20.52 8.66 -4.00
CA LEU A 159 -20.84 9.41 -2.80
C LEU A 159 -21.25 10.87 -3.09
N GLU A 160 -20.62 11.53 -4.07
CA GLU A 160 -21.01 12.87 -4.50
C GLU A 160 -22.36 12.86 -5.23
N GLN A 161 -22.61 11.90 -6.12
CA GLN A 161 -23.88 11.75 -6.83
C GLN A 161 -25.05 11.49 -5.87
N ALA A 162 -24.87 10.64 -4.86
CA ALA A 162 -25.87 10.39 -3.84
C ALA A 162 -26.21 11.65 -3.02
N SER A 163 -25.29 12.63 -2.96
CA SER A 163 -25.45 13.85 -2.17
C SER A 163 -26.10 15.01 -2.92
N SER A 164 -26.05 15.00 -4.26
CA SER A 164 -26.59 16.06 -5.12
C SER A 164 -27.16 15.46 -6.43
N PRO A 165 -28.32 14.82 -6.40
CA PRO A 165 -28.87 14.10 -7.55
C PRO A 165 -29.28 15.01 -8.72
N ALA A 166 -29.47 16.31 -8.51
CA ALA A 166 -30.23 17.19 -9.41
C ALA A 166 -29.39 18.19 -10.23
N GLU A 167 -28.11 18.37 -9.96
CA GLU A 167 -27.32 19.39 -10.66
C GLU A 167 -26.52 18.81 -11.83
N ARG A 168 -27.03 18.97 -13.06
CA ARG A 168 -26.23 18.90 -14.31
C ARG A 168 -25.35 20.15 -14.40
N GLY A 169 -24.39 20.29 -13.48
CA GLY A 169 -23.36 21.30 -13.55
C GLY A 169 -22.23 20.92 -14.54
N PRO A 170 -21.22 21.79 -14.73
CA PRO A 170 -20.07 21.50 -15.57
C PRO A 170 -19.39 20.19 -15.11
N ARG A 171 -18.77 19.46 -16.08
CA ARG A 171 -18.10 18.17 -15.83
C ARG A 171 -17.02 18.33 -14.75
N LYS A 172 -17.25 17.75 -13.59
CA LYS A 172 -16.31 17.79 -12.45
C LYS A 172 -15.06 16.95 -12.75
N SER A 173 -13.89 17.48 -12.40
CA SER A 173 -12.66 16.69 -12.34
C SER A 173 -12.69 15.77 -11.11
N TYR A 174 -12.23 14.55 -11.30
CA TYR A 174 -12.10 13.54 -10.23
C TYR A 174 -10.63 13.14 -10.03
N SER A 175 -9.66 14.01 -10.35
CA SER A 175 -8.29 13.83 -9.85
C SER A 175 -8.27 13.99 -8.33
N LEU A 176 -7.32 13.34 -7.66
CA LEU A 176 -7.18 13.36 -6.21
C LEU A 176 -7.17 14.79 -5.66
N GLY A 177 -6.28 15.64 -6.19
CA GLY A 177 -6.18 17.05 -5.81
C GLY A 177 -7.44 17.86 -6.09
N SER A 178 -8.16 17.58 -7.20
CA SER A 178 -9.42 18.28 -7.52
C SER A 178 -10.54 17.94 -6.54
N ILE A 179 -10.62 16.68 -6.08
CA ILE A 179 -11.59 16.28 -5.06
C ILE A 179 -11.23 16.96 -3.75
N TYR A 180 -9.97 16.87 -3.32
CA TYR A 180 -9.51 17.47 -2.07
C TYR A 180 -9.79 18.98 -2.03
N THR A 181 -9.40 19.71 -3.08
CA THR A 181 -9.64 21.16 -3.19
C THR A 181 -11.13 21.49 -3.14
N ARG A 182 -11.97 20.68 -3.78
CA ARG A 182 -13.43 20.89 -3.77
C ARG A 182 -14.04 20.65 -2.39
N LEU A 183 -13.52 19.71 -1.62
CA LEU A 183 -14.02 19.39 -0.28
C LEU A 183 -13.55 20.38 0.79
N TYR A 184 -12.32 20.87 0.68
CA TYR A 184 -11.65 21.60 1.76
C TYR A 184 -11.21 23.01 1.40
N GLY A 185 -11.42 23.45 0.14
CA GLY A 185 -11.14 24.83 -0.31
C GLY A 185 -9.65 25.18 -0.43
N GLN A 186 -8.75 24.19 -0.29
CA GLN A 186 -7.30 24.35 -0.38
C GLN A 186 -6.67 23.21 -1.18
N ALA A 187 -5.52 23.45 -1.79
CA ALA A 187 -4.77 22.41 -2.47
C ALA A 187 -4.17 21.41 -1.46
N PRO A 188 -4.02 20.13 -1.79
CA PRO A 188 -3.26 19.19 -0.96
C PRO A 188 -1.79 19.58 -0.91
N THR A 189 -1.10 19.18 0.17
CA THR A 189 0.36 19.31 0.30
C THR A 189 1.03 18.04 -0.24
N ASP A 190 2.31 18.16 -0.63
CA ASP A 190 3.17 17.03 -1.00
C ASP A 190 2.58 16.13 -2.11
N SER A 191 1.82 16.73 -3.04
CA SER A 191 1.28 16.02 -4.20
C SER A 191 2.41 15.41 -5.04
N HIS A 192 2.15 14.21 -5.60
CA HIS A 192 3.12 13.42 -6.34
C HIS A 192 4.31 12.90 -5.51
N MET A 193 4.12 12.80 -4.21
CA MET A 193 4.88 11.98 -3.30
C MET A 193 3.93 10.88 -2.79
N ALA A 194 4.32 9.62 -2.87
CA ALA A 194 3.41 8.52 -2.53
C ALA A 194 2.81 8.65 -1.11
N GLU A 195 3.57 9.17 -0.14
CA GLU A 195 3.04 9.45 1.20
C GLU A 195 2.04 10.62 1.20
N GLY A 196 2.34 11.73 0.51
CA GLY A 196 1.46 12.90 0.39
C GLY A 196 0.12 12.54 -0.24
N ASP A 197 0.17 11.74 -1.32
CA ASP A 197 -1.04 11.31 -2.01
C ASP A 197 -1.84 10.28 -1.20
N VAL A 198 -1.21 9.39 -0.43
CA VAL A 198 -1.90 8.51 0.54
C VAL A 198 -2.59 9.31 1.65
N LEU A 199 -1.97 10.36 2.19
CA LEU A 199 -2.58 11.21 3.21
C LEU A 199 -3.74 12.04 2.63
N THR A 200 -3.59 12.54 1.42
CA THR A 200 -4.66 13.22 0.67
C THR A 200 -5.83 12.27 0.41
N LEU A 201 -5.54 11.04 -0.01
CA LEU A 201 -6.52 9.97 -0.23
C LEU A 201 -7.28 9.63 1.06
N LEU A 202 -6.57 9.45 2.18
CA LEU A 202 -7.22 9.23 3.48
C LEU A 202 -8.15 10.40 3.83
N SER A 203 -7.71 11.65 3.65
CA SER A 203 -8.52 12.84 3.96
C SER A 203 -9.81 12.87 3.17
N ILE A 204 -9.79 12.62 1.85
CA ILE A 204 -11.04 12.58 1.05
C ILE A 204 -11.94 11.41 1.45
N CYS A 205 -11.39 10.29 1.84
CA CYS A 205 -12.13 9.14 2.33
C CYS A 205 -12.78 9.38 3.71
N GLN A 206 -12.21 10.27 4.51
CA GLN A 206 -12.77 10.71 5.80
C GLN A 206 -13.91 11.74 5.65
N TRP A 207 -14.21 12.23 4.44
CA TRP A 207 -15.32 13.17 4.22
C TRP A 207 -16.70 12.60 4.61
N LYS A 208 -16.97 11.34 4.24
CA LYS A 208 -18.20 10.61 4.58
C LYS A 208 -17.85 9.16 4.97
N PRO A 209 -17.24 8.96 6.12
CA PRO A 209 -16.59 7.70 6.44
C PRO A 209 -17.58 6.52 6.49
N GLN A 210 -18.79 6.70 7.06
CA GLN A 210 -19.79 5.62 7.15
C GLN A 210 -20.30 5.22 5.76
N ALA A 211 -20.60 6.19 4.89
CA ALA A 211 -21.04 5.92 3.53
C ALA A 211 -19.93 5.30 2.68
N LEU A 212 -18.68 5.73 2.89
CA LEU A 212 -17.52 5.11 2.26
C LEU A 212 -17.38 3.65 2.68
N LEU A 213 -17.44 3.36 3.96
CA LEU A 213 -17.30 1.99 4.49
C LEU A 213 -18.41 1.07 3.96
N GLN A 214 -19.66 1.53 3.90
CA GLN A 214 -20.74 0.80 3.28
C GLN A 214 -20.49 0.54 1.79
N TRP A 215 -19.97 1.55 1.08
CA TRP A 215 -19.62 1.41 -0.33
C TRP A 215 -18.49 0.40 -0.53
N VAL A 216 -17.43 0.47 0.27
CA VAL A 216 -16.31 -0.48 0.27
C VAL A 216 -16.79 -1.91 0.51
N ASP A 217 -17.61 -2.14 1.54
CA ASP A 217 -18.14 -3.46 1.88
C ASP A 217 -18.98 -4.09 0.74
N THR A 218 -19.60 -3.24 -0.11
CA THR A 218 -20.45 -3.70 -1.21
C THR A 218 -19.75 -3.78 -2.56
N HIS A 219 -18.67 -3.02 -2.78
CA HIS A 219 -18.01 -2.89 -4.08
C HIS A 219 -16.57 -3.42 -4.09
N SER A 220 -16.03 -3.84 -2.94
CA SER A 220 -14.71 -4.47 -2.92
C SER A 220 -14.71 -5.77 -3.71
N ARG A 221 -13.61 -6.02 -4.39
CA ARG A 221 -13.39 -7.24 -5.18
C ARG A 221 -12.07 -7.89 -4.78
N PRO A 222 -11.93 -9.22 -4.94
CA PRO A 222 -10.67 -9.89 -4.63
C PRO A 222 -9.52 -9.30 -5.45
N PHE A 223 -8.37 -9.08 -4.80
CA PHE A 223 -7.17 -8.56 -5.46
C PHE A 223 -6.67 -9.54 -6.53
N SER A 224 -6.90 -10.83 -6.39
CA SER A 224 -6.61 -11.86 -7.38
C SER A 224 -7.31 -11.65 -8.74
N THR A 225 -8.35 -10.81 -8.80
CA THR A 225 -9.01 -10.44 -10.07
C THR A 225 -8.26 -9.37 -10.86
N ILE A 226 -7.24 -8.73 -10.25
CA ILE A 226 -6.42 -7.72 -10.90
C ILE A 226 -5.46 -8.39 -11.88
N LYS A 227 -5.50 -7.96 -13.13
CA LYS A 227 -4.52 -8.38 -14.12
C LYS A 227 -3.25 -7.56 -13.98
N PRO A 228 -2.06 -8.18 -14.09
CA PRO A 228 -0.81 -7.42 -14.13
C PRO A 228 -0.84 -6.37 -15.25
N MET A 229 -0.22 -5.20 -15.01
CA MET A 229 -0.14 -4.12 -15.99
C MET A 229 0.59 -4.56 -17.28
N TYR A 230 1.54 -5.48 -17.13
CA TYR A 230 2.27 -6.11 -18.23
C TYR A 230 2.68 -7.53 -17.82
N GLU A 231 2.81 -8.40 -18.80
CA GLU A 231 3.29 -9.77 -18.62
C GLU A 231 4.75 -9.89 -19.02
N LEU A 232 5.48 -10.83 -18.40
CA LEU A 232 6.81 -11.23 -18.87
C LEU A 232 6.64 -11.86 -20.26
N GLN A 233 7.20 -11.22 -21.27
CA GLN A 233 7.45 -11.91 -22.53
C GLN A 233 8.56 -12.95 -22.24
N LEU A 234 8.17 -14.18 -21.97
CA LEU A 234 9.09 -15.30 -22.01
C LEU A 234 9.69 -15.32 -23.42
N SER A 235 10.96 -14.93 -23.52
CA SER A 235 11.69 -14.93 -24.79
C SER A 235 11.50 -16.29 -25.44
N GLN A 236 11.03 -16.33 -26.68
CA GLN A 236 10.79 -17.55 -27.47
C GLN A 236 12.04 -18.41 -27.70
N SER A 237 13.22 -17.95 -27.25
CA SER A 237 14.49 -18.67 -27.35
C SER A 237 14.55 -19.97 -26.53
N ALA A 238 13.63 -20.19 -25.58
CA ALA A 238 13.57 -21.45 -24.83
C ALA A 238 12.66 -22.52 -25.49
N ARG A 239 11.92 -22.17 -26.55
CA ARG A 239 11.04 -23.11 -27.26
C ARG A 239 11.66 -23.80 -28.48
N SER A 240 12.86 -23.40 -28.93
CA SER A 240 13.51 -23.94 -30.11
C SER A 240 14.54 -25.05 -29.84
N ALA A 241 14.66 -25.54 -28.59
CA ALA A 241 15.63 -26.59 -28.24
C ALA A 241 15.00 -27.98 -27.98
N THR A 242 13.81 -28.24 -28.51
CA THR A 242 13.25 -29.59 -28.50
C THR A 242 12.73 -29.96 -29.89
N GLU A 243 13.66 -30.29 -30.81
CA GLU A 243 13.34 -31.17 -31.91
C GLU A 243 13.21 -32.61 -31.37
N PRO A 244 12.26 -33.40 -31.87
CA PRO A 244 11.95 -34.68 -31.29
C PRO A 244 12.90 -35.77 -31.84
N LEU A 245 13.74 -36.33 -30.98
CA LEU A 245 14.34 -37.62 -31.24
C LEU A 245 13.31 -38.72 -30.86
N ALA A 246 12.97 -39.51 -31.84
CA ALA A 246 11.95 -40.55 -31.79
C ALA A 246 12.35 -41.74 -30.90
N LYS A 247 11.29 -42.28 -30.21
CA LYS A 247 11.08 -43.67 -29.73
C LYS A 247 11.90 -44.17 -28.54
N THR A 248 11.30 -44.41 -27.42
CA THR A 248 10.60 -45.58 -26.85
C THR A 248 10.52 -45.44 -25.32
N GLY A 249 9.40 -45.85 -24.71
CA GLY A 249 9.32 -46.16 -23.29
C GLY A 249 8.23 -45.43 -22.50
N ASN A 250 7.14 -46.13 -22.22
CA ASN A 250 6.07 -45.79 -21.29
C ASN A 250 6.59 -45.40 -19.92
N ILE A 251 6.35 -44.14 -19.49
CA ILE A 251 6.28 -43.78 -18.04
C ILE A 251 5.24 -42.69 -17.89
N SER A 252 4.29 -42.89 -16.98
CA SER A 252 3.17 -42.01 -16.63
C SER A 252 3.62 -40.62 -16.14
N PRO A 253 2.87 -39.54 -16.41
CA PRO A 253 3.28 -38.21 -16.01
C PRO A 253 2.96 -37.94 -14.53
N SER A 254 3.99 -37.78 -13.72
CA SER A 254 3.92 -37.17 -12.39
C SER A 254 3.77 -35.68 -12.56
N ARG A 255 2.64 -35.18 -12.07
CA ARG A 255 2.24 -33.76 -12.05
C ARG A 255 2.91 -33.07 -10.87
N ASN A 256 4.09 -32.48 -11.06
CA ASN A 256 4.73 -31.62 -10.04
C ASN A 256 4.73 -30.17 -10.54
N LYS A 257 3.69 -29.41 -10.17
CA LYS A 257 3.73 -27.95 -10.12
C LYS A 257 4.26 -27.57 -8.75
N SER A 258 5.56 -27.40 -8.63
CA SER A 258 6.16 -26.78 -7.44
C SER A 258 5.87 -25.29 -7.48
N ALA A 259 4.81 -24.85 -6.77
CA ALA A 259 4.66 -23.45 -6.40
C ALA A 259 5.87 -23.07 -5.54
N LYS A 260 6.55 -21.99 -5.88
CA LYS A 260 7.65 -21.42 -5.09
C LYS A 260 7.03 -20.84 -3.80
N VAL A 261 6.96 -21.67 -2.78
CA VAL A 261 6.54 -21.24 -1.44
C VAL A 261 7.69 -20.42 -0.88
N LEU A 262 7.45 -19.15 -0.58
CA LEU A 262 8.39 -18.33 0.19
C LEU A 262 8.68 -19.06 1.51
N PRO A 263 9.95 -19.20 1.91
CA PRO A 263 10.28 -19.96 3.10
C PRO A 263 9.60 -19.34 4.33
N PRO A 264 9.11 -20.15 5.28
CA PRO A 264 8.64 -19.62 6.53
C PRO A 264 9.80 -18.90 7.21
N ILE A 265 9.57 -17.69 7.72
CA ILE A 265 10.52 -16.96 8.56
C ILE A 265 10.80 -17.88 9.74
N LYS A 266 11.99 -18.49 9.77
CA LYS A 266 12.48 -19.16 10.98
C LYS A 266 12.72 -18.07 12.01
N VAL A 267 11.79 -17.88 12.91
CA VAL A 267 12.08 -17.26 14.19
C VAL A 267 12.94 -18.30 14.89
N SER A 268 14.25 -18.09 14.96
CA SER A 268 15.12 -18.86 15.81
C SER A 268 14.68 -18.56 17.23
N GLY A 269 13.95 -19.50 17.81
CA GLY A 269 13.73 -19.56 19.25
C GLY A 269 15.02 -19.99 19.91
N ASP A 270 16.02 -19.13 19.97
CA ASP A 270 17.08 -19.28 20.94
C ASP A 270 16.50 -18.95 22.31
N THR A 271 16.28 -19.98 23.07
CA THR A 271 16.09 -19.92 24.50
C THR A 271 17.28 -19.19 25.09
N LEU A 272 17.11 -17.89 25.38
CA LEU A 272 18.02 -17.14 26.23
C LEU A 272 17.80 -17.57 27.69
N GLU A 273 18.30 -18.73 28.07
CA GLU A 273 18.86 -18.94 29.37
C GLU A 273 20.33 -18.58 29.27
N GLU A 274 20.66 -17.37 29.70
CA GLU A 274 21.87 -17.01 30.47
C GLU A 274 21.97 -15.47 30.53
N GLY A 275 21.71 -14.94 31.70
CA GLY A 275 22.47 -13.88 32.34
C GLY A 275 22.62 -12.56 31.61
N LEU A 276 21.57 -11.77 31.40
CA LEU A 276 21.75 -10.35 31.17
C LEU A 276 21.72 -9.61 32.52
N LEU A 277 22.87 -9.55 33.19
CA LEU A 277 23.17 -8.55 34.23
C LEU A 277 23.18 -7.18 33.55
N VAL A 278 22.03 -6.50 33.52
CA VAL A 278 21.95 -5.08 33.17
C VAL A 278 22.73 -4.34 34.28
N PRO A 279 23.77 -3.55 33.96
CA PRO A 279 24.48 -2.78 34.96
C PRO A 279 23.51 -1.81 35.63
N LEU A 280 23.35 -1.92 36.94
CA LEU A 280 22.52 -1.03 37.77
C LEU A 280 22.83 0.47 37.61
N GLY A 281 23.93 0.81 36.93
CA GLY A 281 24.31 2.21 36.64
C GLY A 281 23.43 2.93 35.63
N LEU A 282 22.76 2.23 34.67
CA LEU A 282 21.97 2.89 33.64
C LEU A 282 20.58 3.32 34.14
N LEU A 283 20.04 2.63 35.15
CA LEU A 283 18.74 3.00 35.76
C LEU A 283 18.88 4.25 36.65
N ALA A 284 20.07 4.47 37.27
CA ALA A 284 20.33 5.62 38.11
C ALA A 284 20.43 6.93 37.33
N PHE A 285 20.90 6.88 36.07
CA PHE A 285 21.00 8.08 35.22
C PHE A 285 19.65 8.55 34.69
N LEU A 286 18.70 7.66 34.43
CA LEU A 286 17.35 8.05 33.98
C LEU A 286 16.51 8.67 35.09
N THR A 287 16.66 8.21 36.34
CA THR A 287 15.94 8.77 37.47
C THR A 287 16.48 10.16 37.90
N LEU A 288 17.80 10.38 37.72
CA LEU A 288 18.40 11.69 38.02
C LEU A 288 18.03 12.78 37.00
N ALA A 289 17.90 12.42 35.71
CA ALA A 289 17.49 13.33 34.65
C ALA A 289 16.03 13.78 34.79
N VAL A 290 15.14 12.92 35.26
CA VAL A 290 13.72 13.25 35.49
C VAL A 290 13.58 14.14 36.73
N ALA A 291 14.37 13.95 37.80
CA ALA A 291 14.33 14.76 38.98
C ALA A 291 14.84 16.21 38.74
N THR A 292 15.85 16.39 37.87
CA THR A 292 16.36 17.71 37.49
C THR A 292 15.38 18.48 36.59
N LEU A 293 14.60 17.81 35.75
CA LEU A 293 13.55 18.48 34.93
C LEU A 293 12.33 18.88 35.77
N TYR A 294 12.00 18.17 36.85
CA TYR A 294 10.89 18.51 37.76
C TYR A 294 11.26 19.53 38.81
N GLY A 295 12.56 19.73 39.12
CA GLY A 295 13.06 20.69 40.09
C GLY A 295 13.13 22.13 39.59
N LEU A 296 13.10 22.37 38.27
CA LEU A 296 13.26 23.70 37.65
C LEU A 296 11.93 24.46 37.41
N THR A 297 10.78 23.86 37.75
CA THR A 297 9.46 24.49 37.52
C THR A 297 8.79 25.04 38.80
N ARG A 298 9.49 25.11 39.94
CA ARG A 298 8.98 25.74 41.17
C ARG A 298 9.97 26.73 41.73
N ALA A 299 10.03 27.91 41.15
CA ALA A 299 10.53 29.12 41.82
C ALA A 299 9.76 30.29 41.24
N THR A 300 8.65 30.64 41.86
CA THR A 300 8.05 31.99 41.81
C THR A 300 8.64 32.80 42.96
N PRO A 301 9.13 33.99 42.74
CA PRO A 301 9.27 34.97 43.83
C PRO A 301 8.04 35.86 43.87
N GLU A 302 7.42 35.94 45.03
CA GLU A 302 6.68 37.11 45.45
C GLU A 302 7.65 38.30 45.61
N GLN A 303 7.36 39.40 44.98
CA GLN A 303 7.22 40.78 45.46
C GLN A 303 6.91 41.71 44.30
#